data_5bc6e14a176f2da523e000e3de80bb24
#
_entry.id   5bc6e14a176f2da523e000e3de80bb24
#
_cell.length_a   1.000
_cell.length_b   1.000
_cell.length_c   1.000
_cell.angle_alpha   90.00
_cell.angle_beta   90.00
_cell.angle_gamma   90.00
#
_symmetry.space_group_name_H-M   'P 1'
#
loop_
_entity.id
_entity.type
_entity.pdbx_description
1 polymer ?
#
loop_
_entity_poly.entity_id
_entity_poly.type
_entity_poly.pdbx_seq_one_letter_code
_entity_poly.pdbx_strand_id
1 'polypeptide(L)'
;MKTTLSLLWILLFTNILVFGQSKTKRDFHFSADMNIGDMVQPVPFKNKFTDENYNIWCGSVTKGKNGKYYMLYSRWLKKDGHYAWAINCEIALARADKPEGPYQHIKVVFPARGNQFWDGCSTHNPAVMRYKDKYYLYYMGTTGKAFIKHPTNMKDPAWWEYRNNQRIGVAVADDLEGEWTRFDRPVLDVSKDSTAYDAMMVSNPAGTVDDKGRAILVYKQVEKNGKLNGGRVRFGVAFAPSPTGPFTKYEQPIFEVHDGAKEWMVAEDPYIWNDKGMIYAIVRDVVGKFTGDSGAWALLVSKDGKEWLPGKFPKVIPSRFLWEDGSKSIGQLERPCLYSENGIPKFLFGAYGLTKERDITCNVAVPLQVGK
;
A
#
# COMPACT_ATOMS: atom_id res chain seq x y z
N MET A 1 13.35 0.00 95.62
CA MET A 1 14.05 0.02 94.33
C MET A 1 13.62 -1.18 93.51
N LYS A 2 12.73 -1.01 92.55
CA LYS A 2 12.28 -2.04 91.63
C LYS A 2 12.50 -1.54 90.23
N THR A 3 13.44 -2.11 89.53
CA THR A 3 13.80 -1.83 88.16
C THR A 3 12.92 -2.63 87.26
N THR A 4 12.10 -1.96 86.39
CA THR A 4 11.26 -2.55 85.39
C THR A 4 12.00 -2.59 84.07
N LEU A 5 12.23 -3.79 83.50
CA LEU A 5 12.83 -4.01 82.22
C LEU A 5 11.73 -3.96 81.19
N SER A 6 11.78 -3.03 80.25
CA SER A 6 10.87 -2.96 79.09
C SER A 6 11.50 -3.71 77.90
N LEU A 7 10.87 -4.78 77.44
CA LEU A 7 11.23 -5.51 76.22
C LEU A 7 10.65 -4.73 75.01
N LEU A 8 11.55 -4.30 74.13
CA LEU A 8 11.21 -3.70 72.82
C LEU A 8 11.14 -4.79 71.77
N TRP A 9 9.93 -5.06 71.24
CA TRP A 9 9.74 -5.94 70.09
C TRP A 9 9.98 -5.16 68.82
N ILE A 10 11.04 -5.52 68.03
CA ILE A 10 11.31 -5.02 66.68
C ILE A 10 10.62 -5.97 65.69
N LEU A 11 9.55 -5.49 65.08
CA LEU A 11 8.90 -6.15 63.96
C LEU A 11 9.71 -5.87 62.67
N LEU A 12 10.46 -6.84 62.20
CA LEU A 12 11.09 -6.85 60.89
C LEU A 12 10.01 -7.11 59.82
N PHE A 13 9.58 -6.07 59.13
CA PHE A 13 8.84 -6.22 57.85
C PHE A 13 9.79 -6.59 56.75
N THR A 14 9.82 -7.89 56.36
CA THR A 14 10.48 -8.32 55.14
C THR A 14 9.58 -7.94 53.97
N ASN A 15 9.97 -6.88 53.25
CA ASN A 15 9.40 -6.55 51.92
C ASN A 15 9.88 -7.60 50.91
N ILE A 16 9.02 -8.56 50.57
CA ILE A 16 9.20 -9.45 49.47
C ILE A 16 8.92 -8.62 48.18
N LEU A 17 9.97 -8.11 47.56
CA LEU A 17 9.95 -7.58 46.22
C LEU A 17 9.68 -8.75 45.26
N VAL A 18 8.41 -8.93 44.90
CA VAL A 18 8.04 -9.78 43.77
C VAL A 18 8.56 -9.07 42.50
N PHE A 19 9.73 -9.43 42.03
CA PHE A 19 10.19 -9.10 40.69
C PHE A 19 9.26 -9.81 39.72
N GLY A 20 8.23 -9.13 39.24
CA GLY A 20 7.48 -9.53 38.08
C GLY A 20 8.45 -9.62 36.91
N GLN A 21 8.79 -10.84 36.48
CA GLN A 21 9.48 -11.05 35.22
C GLN A 21 8.63 -10.42 34.10
N SER A 22 9.02 -9.23 33.67
CA SER A 22 8.57 -8.66 32.41
C SER A 22 8.95 -9.71 31.36
N LYS A 23 7.95 -10.44 30.83
CA LYS A 23 8.11 -11.23 29.62
C LYS A 23 8.60 -10.27 28.55
N THR A 24 9.89 -10.26 28.25
CA THR A 24 10.45 -9.54 27.12
C THR A 24 9.62 -9.95 25.90
N LYS A 25 8.85 -9.01 25.35
CA LYS A 25 8.19 -9.20 24.06
C LYS A 25 9.33 -9.60 23.11
N ARG A 26 9.24 -10.80 22.54
CA ARG A 26 10.15 -11.18 21.46
C ARG A 26 9.95 -10.12 20.37
N ASP A 27 10.98 -9.36 20.11
CA ASP A 27 10.96 -8.41 19.01
C ASP A 27 10.83 -9.21 17.70
N PHE A 28 9.68 -9.03 17.03
CA PHE A 28 9.47 -9.62 15.72
C PHE A 28 10.27 -8.83 14.68
N HIS A 29 10.99 -9.52 13.81
CA HIS A 29 11.72 -8.91 12.71
C HIS A 29 11.42 -9.66 11.42
N PHE A 30 11.23 -8.88 10.36
CA PHE A 30 11.16 -9.45 9.03
C PHE A 30 12.52 -10.00 8.61
N SER A 31 12.52 -11.07 7.82
CA SER A 31 13.73 -11.63 7.20
C SER A 31 13.41 -12.18 5.82
N ALA A 32 14.44 -12.33 4.99
CA ALA A 32 14.31 -12.94 3.66
C ALA A 32 13.88 -14.43 3.73
N ASP A 33 14.08 -15.08 4.89
CA ASP A 33 13.72 -16.49 5.12
C ASP A 33 12.31 -16.66 5.72
N MET A 34 11.59 -15.56 5.94
CA MET A 34 10.25 -15.59 6.52
C MET A 34 9.23 -16.15 5.53
N ASN A 35 8.37 -17.04 6.00
CA ASN A 35 7.22 -17.52 5.26
C ASN A 35 5.96 -16.76 5.70
N ILE A 36 5.69 -15.61 5.06
CA ILE A 36 4.46 -14.84 5.33
C ILE A 36 3.23 -15.66 4.90
N GLY A 37 3.36 -16.50 3.87
CA GLY A 37 2.28 -17.35 3.40
C GLY A 37 1.72 -18.28 4.48
N ASP A 38 2.57 -18.81 5.36
CA ASP A 38 2.14 -19.68 6.48
C ASP A 38 1.40 -18.89 7.59
N MET A 39 1.50 -17.57 7.60
CA MET A 39 0.78 -16.72 8.55
C MET A 39 -0.64 -16.40 8.07
N VAL A 40 -0.92 -16.54 6.78
CA VAL A 40 -2.20 -16.18 6.16
C VAL A 40 -3.31 -17.09 6.67
N GLN A 41 -4.39 -16.50 7.17
CA GLN A 41 -5.57 -17.21 7.64
C GLN A 41 -6.73 -17.09 6.65
N PRO A 42 -7.69 -18.02 6.65
CA PRO A 42 -8.95 -17.85 5.92
C PRO A 42 -9.61 -16.52 6.27
N VAL A 43 -10.16 -15.89 5.25
CA VAL A 43 -10.68 -14.52 5.36
C VAL A 43 -12.13 -14.54 5.85
N PRO A 44 -12.46 -13.91 7.00
CA PRO A 44 -13.84 -13.73 7.41
C PRO A 44 -14.63 -12.87 6.43
N PHE A 45 -15.86 -13.26 6.10
CA PHE A 45 -16.72 -12.49 5.18
C PHE A 45 -16.98 -11.07 5.64
N LYS A 46 -16.99 -10.84 6.96
CA LYS A 46 -17.14 -9.50 7.58
C LYS A 46 -15.95 -8.57 7.37
N ASN A 47 -14.80 -9.11 6.96
CA ASN A 47 -13.57 -8.34 6.73
C ASN A 47 -13.55 -7.64 5.36
N LYS A 48 -14.71 -7.48 4.73
CA LYS A 48 -14.88 -6.71 3.49
C LYS A 48 -15.33 -5.28 3.82
N PHE A 49 -14.66 -4.31 3.25
CA PHE A 49 -15.11 -2.92 3.22
C PHE A 49 -15.74 -2.65 1.86
N THR A 50 -17.05 -2.46 1.86
CA THR A 50 -17.90 -2.21 0.69
C THR A 50 -18.66 -0.90 0.86
N ASP A 51 -19.17 -0.36 -0.23
CA ASP A 51 -20.09 0.76 -0.26
C ASP A 51 -21.25 0.43 -1.20
N GLU A 52 -22.43 0.93 -0.93
CA GLU A 52 -23.62 0.67 -1.75
C GLU A 52 -23.50 1.31 -3.15
N ASN A 53 -23.01 2.54 -3.22
CA ASN A 53 -22.98 3.36 -4.42
C ASN A 53 -21.63 3.43 -5.10
N TYR A 54 -20.54 3.12 -4.36
CA TYR A 54 -19.17 3.29 -4.84
C TYR A 54 -18.44 1.95 -4.99
N ASN A 55 -17.65 1.85 -6.02
CA ASN A 55 -16.54 0.91 -6.08
C ASN A 55 -15.46 1.35 -5.10
N ILE A 56 -14.93 0.41 -4.33
CA ILE A 56 -13.89 0.61 -3.32
C ILE A 56 -12.62 -0.12 -3.76
N TRP A 57 -11.49 0.59 -3.83
CA TRP A 57 -10.23 0.03 -4.32
C TRP A 57 -9.01 0.58 -3.58
N CYS A 58 -7.85 -0.09 -3.65
CA CYS A 58 -6.55 0.42 -3.20
C CYS A 58 -6.51 0.90 -1.75
N GLY A 59 -7.07 0.16 -0.80
CA GLY A 59 -7.02 0.55 0.61
C GLY A 59 -5.60 0.54 1.18
N SER A 60 -5.13 1.69 1.68
CA SER A 60 -3.87 1.85 2.39
C SER A 60 -4.15 2.17 3.86
N VAL A 61 -3.74 1.28 4.76
CA VAL A 61 -4.14 1.31 6.17
C VAL A 61 -3.00 1.78 7.06
N THR A 62 -3.34 2.65 8.03
CA THR A 62 -2.43 3.12 9.07
C THR A 62 -3.18 3.37 10.39
N LYS A 63 -2.44 3.38 11.50
CA LYS A 63 -3.00 3.74 12.82
C LYS A 63 -2.82 5.24 13.07
N GLY A 64 -3.90 5.88 13.49
CA GLY A 64 -3.90 7.29 13.86
C GLY A 64 -3.30 7.53 15.26
N LYS A 65 -2.95 8.79 15.54
CA LYS A 65 -2.45 9.22 16.87
C LYS A 65 -3.49 8.98 17.99
N ASN A 66 -4.77 8.98 17.64
CA ASN A 66 -5.89 8.70 18.54
C ASN A 66 -6.17 7.19 18.78
N GLY A 67 -5.31 6.32 18.26
CA GLY A 67 -5.43 4.87 18.41
C GLY A 67 -6.44 4.20 17.47
N LYS A 68 -7.20 4.95 16.68
CA LYS A 68 -8.11 4.42 15.66
C LYS A 68 -7.35 4.00 14.41
N TYR A 69 -7.98 3.18 13.58
CA TYR A 69 -7.42 2.68 12.31
C TYR A 69 -8.07 3.42 11.16
N TYR A 70 -7.25 3.80 10.20
CA TYR A 70 -7.66 4.61 9.07
C TYR A 70 -7.26 3.93 7.77
N MET A 71 -8.16 3.97 6.82
CA MET A 71 -7.92 3.50 5.46
C MET A 71 -8.10 4.69 4.51
N LEU A 72 -7.02 5.07 3.82
CA LEU A 72 -7.11 5.92 2.65
C LEU A 72 -7.34 5.02 1.45
N TYR A 73 -8.37 5.28 0.66
CA TYR A 73 -8.81 4.39 -0.39
C TYR A 73 -9.34 5.15 -1.61
N SER A 74 -9.28 4.50 -2.75
CA SER A 74 -9.84 4.99 -4.00
C SER A 74 -11.32 4.63 -4.09
N ARG A 75 -12.17 5.55 -4.58
CA ARG A 75 -13.57 5.25 -4.87
C ARG A 75 -14.07 5.99 -6.10
N TRP A 76 -15.01 5.38 -6.79
CA TRP A 76 -15.75 5.96 -7.91
C TRP A 76 -17.15 5.35 -7.99
N LEU A 77 -18.09 6.04 -8.60
CA LEU A 77 -19.48 5.59 -8.66
C LEU A 77 -19.60 4.27 -9.44
N LYS A 78 -20.30 3.29 -8.89
CA LYS A 78 -20.56 1.99 -9.54
C LYS A 78 -21.30 2.14 -10.88
N LYS A 79 -22.26 3.09 -10.96
CA LYS A 79 -23.01 3.37 -12.19
C LYS A 79 -22.13 3.77 -13.37
N ASP A 80 -20.92 4.26 -13.09
CA ASP A 80 -19.98 4.71 -14.11
C ASP A 80 -19.10 3.55 -14.66
N GLY A 81 -19.25 2.35 -14.09
CA GLY A 81 -18.54 1.14 -14.49
C GLY A 81 -17.11 1.06 -13.93
N HIS A 82 -16.50 -0.12 -14.13
CA HIS A 82 -15.18 -0.39 -13.55
C HIS A 82 -14.11 0.61 -14.01
N TYR A 83 -14.05 0.90 -15.30
CA TYR A 83 -12.98 1.74 -15.89
C TYR A 83 -13.09 3.24 -15.55
N ALA A 84 -14.13 3.65 -14.84
CA ALA A 84 -14.27 5.03 -14.34
C ALA A 84 -13.15 5.46 -13.39
N TRP A 85 -12.39 4.52 -12.83
CA TRP A 85 -11.25 4.82 -11.96
C TRP A 85 -10.22 5.76 -12.61
N ALA A 86 -10.06 5.74 -13.93
CA ALA A 86 -9.10 6.58 -14.62
C ALA A 86 -9.54 8.06 -14.70
N ILE A 87 -10.83 8.32 -14.62
CA ILE A 87 -11.42 9.64 -14.94
C ILE A 87 -12.13 10.27 -13.74
N ASN A 88 -12.91 9.49 -12.99
CA ASN A 88 -13.82 9.98 -11.95
C ASN A 88 -13.48 9.45 -10.55
N CYS A 89 -12.27 8.97 -10.32
CA CYS A 89 -11.86 8.46 -9.03
C CYS A 89 -11.44 9.59 -8.09
N GLU A 90 -11.76 9.41 -6.82
CA GLU A 90 -11.32 10.27 -5.72
C GLU A 90 -10.73 9.43 -4.58
N ILE A 91 -9.82 10.03 -3.83
CA ILE A 91 -9.28 9.42 -2.61
C ILE A 91 -10.13 9.86 -1.43
N ALA A 92 -10.60 8.88 -0.66
CA ALA A 92 -11.41 9.07 0.52
C ALA A 92 -10.75 8.45 1.76
N LEU A 93 -11.25 8.83 2.94
CA LEU A 93 -10.83 8.35 4.24
C LEU A 93 -11.96 7.56 4.89
N ALA A 94 -11.64 6.37 5.39
CA ALA A 94 -12.49 5.60 6.28
C ALA A 94 -11.80 5.34 7.62
N ARG A 95 -12.58 5.08 8.67
CA ARG A 95 -12.10 4.85 10.02
C ARG A 95 -12.74 3.60 10.62
N ALA A 96 -11.99 2.91 11.48
CA ALA A 96 -12.44 1.75 12.25
C ALA A 96 -11.85 1.76 13.66
N ASP A 97 -12.46 0.99 14.56
CA ASP A 97 -11.96 0.78 15.93
C ASP A 97 -10.96 -0.37 16.01
N LYS A 98 -10.95 -1.25 15.01
CA LYS A 98 -10.06 -2.40 14.88
C LYS A 98 -9.38 -2.40 13.51
N PRO A 99 -8.17 -2.99 13.39
CA PRO A 99 -7.47 -2.98 12.11
C PRO A 99 -8.23 -3.68 10.98
N GLU A 100 -8.97 -4.75 11.27
CA GLU A 100 -9.78 -5.47 10.29
C GLU A 100 -11.10 -4.77 9.92
N GLY A 101 -11.48 -3.73 10.64
CA GLY A 101 -12.73 -3.03 10.45
C GLY A 101 -13.79 -3.34 11.52
N PRO A 102 -15.11 -3.09 11.28
CA PRO A 102 -15.63 -2.53 10.04
C PRO A 102 -15.23 -1.07 9.82
N TYR A 103 -14.81 -0.75 8.62
CA TYR A 103 -14.48 0.62 8.23
C TYR A 103 -15.72 1.40 7.86
N GLN A 104 -15.77 2.68 8.26
CA GLN A 104 -16.84 3.62 7.93
C GLN A 104 -16.26 4.82 7.20
N HIS A 105 -16.87 5.21 6.09
CA HIS A 105 -16.50 6.41 5.36
C HIS A 105 -16.59 7.67 6.24
N ILE A 106 -15.57 8.51 6.21
CA ILE A 106 -15.49 9.77 6.96
C ILE A 106 -15.64 10.97 6.03
N LYS A 107 -14.76 11.05 5.00
CA LYS A 107 -14.73 12.18 4.07
C LYS A 107 -14.00 11.86 2.79
N VAL A 108 -14.23 12.65 1.76
CA VAL A 108 -13.36 12.73 0.60
C VAL A 108 -12.12 13.54 0.99
N VAL A 109 -10.94 13.00 0.72
CA VAL A 109 -9.65 13.67 1.00
C VAL A 109 -9.22 14.49 -0.20
N PHE A 110 -9.29 13.89 -1.40
CA PHE A 110 -8.89 14.55 -2.65
C PHE A 110 -10.04 14.53 -3.66
N PRO A 111 -10.95 15.51 -3.58
CA PRO A 111 -11.93 15.72 -4.63
C PRO A 111 -11.25 16.22 -5.90
N ALA A 112 -11.92 16.07 -7.04
CA ALA A 112 -11.55 16.74 -8.28
C ALA A 112 -11.39 18.25 -8.03
N ARG A 113 -10.33 18.86 -8.57
CA ARG A 113 -10.03 20.29 -8.33
C ARG A 113 -9.88 21.14 -9.61
N GLY A 114 -10.24 20.55 -10.77
CA GLY A 114 -10.24 21.21 -12.05
C GLY A 114 -9.01 20.88 -12.91
N ASN A 115 -9.20 20.90 -14.22
CA ASN A 115 -8.21 20.44 -15.21
C ASN A 115 -6.98 21.35 -15.37
N GLN A 116 -6.95 22.50 -14.68
CA GLN A 116 -5.76 23.35 -14.58
C GLN A 116 -4.66 22.75 -13.71
N PHE A 117 -5.00 21.76 -12.88
CA PHE A 117 -4.04 21.04 -12.04
C PHE A 117 -3.70 19.69 -12.67
N TRP A 118 -2.47 19.22 -12.47
CA TRP A 118 -1.96 17.94 -12.98
C TRP A 118 -2.75 16.72 -12.45
N ASP A 119 -3.39 16.83 -11.28
CA ASP A 119 -4.21 15.84 -10.61
C ASP A 119 -5.67 16.32 -10.46
N GLY A 120 -6.11 17.18 -11.36
CA GLY A 120 -7.35 17.92 -11.20
C GLY A 120 -8.61 17.12 -11.46
N CYS A 121 -8.53 16.04 -12.24
CA CYS A 121 -9.71 15.25 -12.64
C CYS A 121 -9.91 14.02 -11.81
N SER A 122 -8.84 13.25 -11.56
CA SER A 122 -8.91 11.98 -10.83
C SER A 122 -7.69 11.79 -9.95
N THR A 123 -7.89 11.25 -8.76
CA THR A 123 -6.84 10.81 -7.84
C THR A 123 -7.07 9.35 -7.48
N HIS A 124 -5.99 8.54 -7.45
CA HIS A 124 -6.09 7.09 -7.28
C HIS A 124 -4.83 6.52 -6.62
N ASN A 125 -4.86 5.24 -6.24
CA ASN A 125 -3.71 4.51 -5.71
C ASN A 125 -3.04 5.17 -4.50
N PRO A 126 -3.76 5.46 -3.41
CA PRO A 126 -3.16 6.00 -2.20
C PRO A 126 -2.18 5.02 -1.56
N ALA A 127 -1.03 5.53 -1.13
CA ALA A 127 -0.04 4.81 -0.34
C ALA A 127 0.38 5.71 0.82
N VAL A 128 -0.22 5.49 1.99
CA VAL A 128 0.05 6.27 3.19
C VAL A 128 1.22 5.69 3.96
N MET A 129 2.09 6.55 4.44
CA MET A 129 3.12 6.20 5.42
C MET A 129 3.19 7.25 6.53
N ARG A 130 3.58 6.82 7.72
CA ARG A 130 3.93 7.71 8.82
C ARG A 130 5.45 7.79 8.91
N TYR A 131 5.97 9.00 8.89
CA TYR A 131 7.39 9.25 9.13
C TYR A 131 7.56 10.42 10.07
N LYS A 132 8.28 10.21 11.16
CA LYS A 132 8.31 11.12 12.31
C LYS A 132 6.89 11.39 12.79
N ASP A 133 6.50 12.63 12.96
CA ASP A 133 5.18 13.00 13.47
C ASP A 133 4.15 13.38 12.40
N LYS A 134 4.48 13.15 11.12
CA LYS A 134 3.63 13.48 9.98
C LYS A 134 3.19 12.23 9.20
N TYR A 135 2.07 12.39 8.50
CA TYR A 135 1.60 11.43 7.51
C TYR A 135 1.90 11.94 6.11
N TYR A 136 2.39 11.04 5.27
CA TYR A 136 2.69 11.30 3.87
C TYR A 136 1.83 10.36 3.04
N LEU A 137 1.10 10.92 2.09
CA LEU A 137 0.25 10.18 1.18
C LEU A 137 0.77 10.33 -0.23
N TYR A 138 1.44 9.30 -0.75
CA TYR A 138 1.71 9.23 -2.18
C TYR A 138 0.46 8.79 -2.90
N TYR A 139 0.22 9.36 -4.07
CA TYR A 139 -0.96 9.06 -4.87
C TYR A 139 -0.70 9.29 -6.34
N MET A 140 -1.49 8.65 -7.17
CA MET A 140 -1.57 8.94 -8.58
C MET A 140 -2.62 10.00 -8.83
N GLY A 141 -2.28 11.01 -9.63
CA GLY A 141 -3.22 12.01 -10.12
C GLY A 141 -3.23 12.05 -11.63
N THR A 142 -4.33 12.49 -12.21
CA THR A 142 -4.46 12.70 -13.66
C THR A 142 -5.36 13.88 -13.99
N THR A 143 -5.15 14.39 -15.19
CA THR A 143 -5.98 15.42 -15.82
C THR A 143 -6.10 15.13 -17.31
N GLY A 144 -7.09 15.72 -17.97
CA GLY A 144 -7.32 15.61 -19.41
C GLY A 144 -7.90 16.87 -19.98
N LYS A 145 -7.80 17.04 -21.29
CA LYS A 145 -8.31 18.22 -22.02
C LYS A 145 -9.83 18.21 -22.16
N ALA A 146 -10.40 17.04 -22.41
CA ALA A 146 -11.82 16.86 -22.53
C ALA A 146 -12.39 16.43 -21.18
N PHE A 147 -13.34 17.22 -20.63
CA PHE A 147 -14.11 16.78 -19.50
C PHE A 147 -15.11 15.72 -19.97
N ILE A 148 -14.82 14.46 -19.69
CA ILE A 148 -15.71 13.35 -20.04
C ILE A 148 -16.65 13.16 -18.87
N LYS A 149 -17.95 13.45 -19.08
CA LYS A 149 -18.99 13.30 -18.04
C LYS A 149 -19.26 11.82 -17.69
N HIS A 150 -19.04 10.93 -18.65
CA HIS A 150 -19.29 9.49 -18.47
C HIS A 150 -18.01 8.76 -18.87
N PRO A 151 -17.42 7.99 -17.95
CA PRO A 151 -16.28 7.18 -18.26
C PRO A 151 -16.67 6.13 -19.27
N THR A 152 -15.82 6.01 -20.20
CA THR A 152 -15.90 5.10 -21.29
C THR A 152 -15.05 3.88 -20.97
N ASN A 153 -15.19 2.87 -21.73
CA ASN A 153 -14.31 1.71 -21.66
C ASN A 153 -12.98 2.01 -22.38
N MET A 154 -12.01 1.10 -22.30
CA MET A 154 -10.71 1.22 -22.95
C MET A 154 -10.76 1.27 -24.49
N LYS A 155 -11.94 1.16 -25.14
CA LYS A 155 -12.11 1.36 -26.58
C LYS A 155 -12.17 2.82 -26.97
N ASP A 156 -12.45 3.71 -25.99
CA ASP A 156 -12.47 5.16 -26.21
C ASP A 156 -11.05 5.73 -26.13
N PRO A 157 -10.52 6.37 -27.17
CA PRO A 157 -9.19 7.00 -27.14
C PRO A 157 -9.04 8.04 -26.03
N ALA A 158 -10.11 8.75 -25.65
CA ALA A 158 -10.09 9.75 -24.61
C ALA A 158 -9.83 9.15 -23.22
N TRP A 159 -10.23 7.89 -22.96
CA TRP A 159 -9.87 7.18 -21.73
C TRP A 159 -8.35 7.02 -21.59
N TRP A 160 -7.66 6.73 -22.71
CA TRP A 160 -6.20 6.60 -22.75
C TRP A 160 -5.48 7.92 -22.51
N GLU A 161 -6.07 9.07 -22.89
CA GLU A 161 -5.51 10.38 -22.56
C GLU A 161 -5.39 10.54 -21.03
N TYR A 162 -6.46 10.27 -20.29
CA TYR A 162 -6.44 10.36 -18.83
C TYR A 162 -5.49 9.33 -18.22
N ARG A 163 -5.53 8.08 -18.70
CA ARG A 163 -4.63 7.04 -18.22
C ARG A 163 -3.15 7.40 -18.44
N ASN A 164 -2.80 8.00 -19.56
CA ASN A 164 -1.42 8.32 -19.90
C ASN A 164 -0.93 9.63 -19.25
N ASN A 165 -1.85 10.48 -18.83
CA ASN A 165 -1.53 11.70 -18.07
C ASN A 165 -1.30 11.45 -16.57
N GLN A 166 -1.27 10.20 -16.13
CA GLN A 166 -0.98 9.87 -14.74
C GLN A 166 0.42 10.33 -14.33
N ARG A 167 0.49 10.96 -13.15
CA ARG A 167 1.70 11.41 -12.47
C ARG A 167 1.58 11.07 -10.99
N ILE A 168 2.68 11.16 -10.26
CA ILE A 168 2.70 10.85 -8.83
C ILE A 168 2.87 12.13 -8.03
N GLY A 169 1.99 12.32 -7.06
CA GLY A 169 2.07 13.35 -6.05
C GLY A 169 2.34 12.81 -4.67
N VAL A 170 2.62 13.75 -3.78
CA VAL A 170 2.63 13.52 -2.33
C VAL A 170 1.77 14.59 -1.67
N ALA A 171 1.04 14.21 -0.63
CA ALA A 171 0.41 15.16 0.26
C ALA A 171 0.85 14.90 1.70
N VAL A 172 0.82 15.93 2.53
CA VAL A 172 1.32 15.89 3.92
C VAL A 172 0.24 16.35 4.86
N ALA A 173 0.07 15.65 5.99
CA ALA A 173 -0.83 16.03 7.07
C ALA A 173 -0.21 15.75 8.45
N ASP A 174 -0.63 16.52 9.44
CA ASP A 174 -0.30 16.28 10.85
C ASP A 174 -1.27 15.29 11.51
N ASP A 175 -2.49 15.22 10.98
CA ASP A 175 -3.55 14.30 11.40
C ASP A 175 -4.29 13.74 10.19
N LEU A 176 -4.72 12.47 10.28
CA LEU A 176 -5.39 11.78 9.16
C LEU A 176 -6.76 12.38 8.83
N GLU A 177 -7.48 12.88 9.84
CA GLU A 177 -8.76 13.58 9.66
C GLU A 177 -8.58 15.09 9.40
N GLY A 178 -7.37 15.63 9.58
CA GLY A 178 -7.03 17.03 9.35
C GLY A 178 -6.97 17.40 7.86
N GLU A 179 -6.37 18.54 7.61
CA GLU A 179 -6.10 19.02 6.26
C GLU A 179 -4.85 18.37 5.68
N TRP A 180 -4.93 18.01 4.41
CA TRP A 180 -3.83 17.49 3.63
C TRP A 180 -3.29 18.56 2.69
N THR A 181 -2.04 18.94 2.86
CA THR A 181 -1.36 19.86 1.94
C THR A 181 -0.97 19.11 0.67
N ARG A 182 -1.61 19.44 -0.45
CA ARG A 182 -1.29 18.96 -1.82
C ARG A 182 -0.38 19.97 -2.50
N PHE A 183 0.46 19.48 -3.41
CA PHE A 183 1.36 20.34 -4.20
C PHE A 183 0.86 20.49 -5.64
N ASP A 184 1.08 21.68 -6.23
CA ASP A 184 0.63 21.99 -7.60
C ASP A 184 1.55 21.39 -8.68
N ARG A 185 2.59 20.70 -8.26
CA ARG A 185 3.46 19.92 -9.15
C ARG A 185 3.54 18.48 -8.65
N PRO A 186 3.61 17.50 -9.57
CA PRO A 186 3.86 16.12 -9.17
C PRO A 186 5.23 16.02 -8.51
N VAL A 187 5.36 15.10 -7.53
CA VAL A 187 6.65 14.79 -6.91
C VAL A 187 7.51 13.91 -7.82
N LEU A 188 6.85 13.16 -8.73
CA LEU A 188 7.49 12.39 -9.77
C LEU A 188 6.72 12.54 -11.09
N ASP A 189 7.39 13.07 -12.10
CA ASP A 189 6.88 13.27 -13.45
C ASP A 189 7.53 12.29 -14.43
N VAL A 190 7.03 12.20 -15.66
CA VAL A 190 7.63 11.44 -16.75
C VAL A 190 8.99 12.00 -17.14
N SER A 191 9.83 11.17 -17.73
CA SER A 191 11.09 11.62 -18.32
C SER A 191 10.83 12.53 -19.54
N LYS A 192 11.71 13.51 -19.72
CA LYS A 192 11.76 14.31 -20.96
C LYS A 192 12.36 13.55 -22.13
N ASP A 193 13.19 12.55 -21.84
CA ASP A 193 13.72 11.62 -22.84
C ASP A 193 12.59 10.68 -23.30
N SER A 194 12.22 10.77 -24.58
CA SER A 194 11.15 9.98 -25.19
C SER A 194 11.47 8.48 -25.27
N THR A 195 12.72 8.07 -25.08
CA THR A 195 13.19 6.69 -25.10
C THR A 195 13.24 6.06 -23.70
N ALA A 196 13.03 6.85 -22.65
CA ALA A 196 13.05 6.37 -21.28
C ALA A 196 11.88 5.41 -20.97
N TYR A 197 12.09 4.50 -20.05
CA TYR A 197 11.07 3.53 -19.61
C TYR A 197 9.80 4.18 -19.04
N ASP A 198 9.87 5.41 -18.59
CA ASP A 198 8.78 6.18 -18.01
C ASP A 198 8.35 7.37 -18.87
N ALA A 199 8.70 7.38 -20.14
CA ALA A 199 8.42 8.51 -21.03
C ALA A 199 6.93 8.78 -21.26
N MET A 200 6.03 7.79 -21.03
CA MET A 200 4.59 7.96 -21.23
C MET A 200 3.87 8.31 -19.94
N MET A 201 4.05 7.50 -18.90
CA MET A 201 3.38 7.72 -17.62
C MET A 201 4.15 7.13 -16.44
N VAL A 202 3.89 7.68 -15.25
CA VAL A 202 4.28 7.16 -13.94
C VAL A 202 3.07 7.03 -13.05
N SER A 203 2.96 5.94 -12.26
CA SER A 203 1.76 5.59 -11.51
C SER A 203 2.05 4.60 -10.38
N ASN A 204 1.02 4.13 -9.67
CA ASN A 204 1.07 3.08 -8.65
C ASN A 204 2.23 3.26 -7.66
N PRO A 205 2.28 4.39 -6.91
CA PRO A 205 3.36 4.67 -5.99
C PRO A 205 3.32 3.74 -4.77
N ALA A 206 4.51 3.40 -4.27
CA ALA A 206 4.72 2.82 -2.95
C ALA A 206 5.96 3.48 -2.34
N GLY A 207 5.83 4.03 -1.13
CA GLY A 207 6.89 4.79 -0.49
C GLY A 207 7.29 4.23 0.87
N THR A 208 8.57 4.35 1.20
CA THR A 208 9.12 4.10 2.53
C THR A 208 10.29 5.03 2.82
N VAL A 209 10.78 5.00 4.06
CA VAL A 209 12.01 5.70 4.45
C VAL A 209 12.96 4.68 5.06
N ASP A 210 14.22 4.67 4.63
CA ASP A 210 15.23 3.77 5.17
C ASP A 210 15.78 4.27 6.52
N ASP A 211 16.62 3.45 7.17
CA ASP A 211 17.20 3.75 8.48
C ASP A 211 18.13 4.99 8.46
N LYS A 212 18.56 5.43 7.27
CA LYS A 212 19.37 6.65 7.08
C LYS A 212 18.52 7.90 6.86
N GLY A 213 17.18 7.75 6.84
CA GLY A 213 16.24 8.84 6.59
C GLY A 213 16.04 9.17 5.11
N ARG A 214 16.56 8.35 4.19
CA ARG A 214 16.40 8.50 2.75
C ARG A 214 15.02 7.98 2.35
N ALA A 215 14.23 8.79 1.68
CA ALA A 215 12.96 8.38 1.10
C ALA A 215 13.19 7.54 -0.15
N ILE A 216 12.42 6.46 -0.28
CA ILE A 216 12.43 5.51 -1.39
C ILE A 216 11.02 5.47 -1.95
N LEU A 217 10.87 5.72 -3.24
CA LEU A 217 9.60 5.70 -3.96
C LEU A 217 9.69 4.72 -5.13
N VAL A 218 8.99 3.60 -5.02
CA VAL A 218 8.80 2.65 -6.11
C VAL A 218 7.55 3.03 -6.88
N TYR A 219 7.59 2.90 -8.22
CA TYR A 219 6.51 3.37 -9.07
C TYR A 219 6.42 2.57 -10.38
N LYS A 220 5.20 2.45 -10.90
CA LYS A 220 4.94 1.93 -12.24
C LYS A 220 5.40 2.93 -13.28
N GLN A 221 6.04 2.44 -14.33
CA GLN A 221 6.50 3.21 -15.48
C GLN A 221 6.09 2.54 -16.79
N VAL A 222 5.76 3.37 -17.79
CA VAL A 222 5.37 2.92 -19.13
C VAL A 222 6.12 3.71 -20.18
N GLU A 223 6.77 3.02 -21.08
CA GLU A 223 7.51 3.60 -22.22
C GLU A 223 6.58 4.00 -23.36
N LYS A 224 7.01 4.95 -24.19
CA LYS A 224 6.36 5.27 -25.45
C LYS A 224 6.77 4.25 -26.52
N ASN A 225 5.80 3.82 -27.34
CA ASN A 225 6.06 2.93 -28.48
C ASN A 225 5.19 3.25 -29.70
N GLY A 226 4.58 4.44 -29.71
CA GLY A 226 3.66 4.88 -30.77
C GLY A 226 2.22 4.35 -30.66
N LYS A 227 1.92 3.49 -29.67
CA LYS A 227 0.56 2.98 -29.40
C LYS A 227 -0.12 3.73 -28.26
N LEU A 228 -1.44 3.78 -28.27
CA LEU A 228 -2.23 4.44 -27.22
C LEU A 228 -1.95 3.89 -25.81
N ASN A 229 -1.76 2.58 -25.68
CA ASN A 229 -1.49 1.93 -24.39
C ASN A 229 -0.01 1.94 -23.99
N GLY A 230 0.88 2.45 -24.86
CA GLY A 230 2.30 2.44 -24.62
C GLY A 230 2.97 1.07 -24.83
N GLY A 231 4.22 0.97 -24.40
CA GLY A 231 5.02 -0.23 -24.47
C GLY A 231 4.93 -1.10 -23.22
N ARG A 232 6.04 -1.76 -22.87
CA ARG A 232 6.12 -2.59 -21.67
C ARG A 232 5.84 -1.78 -20.39
N VAL A 233 5.17 -2.43 -19.46
CA VAL A 233 4.99 -1.90 -18.09
C VAL A 233 6.10 -2.46 -17.22
N ARG A 234 6.84 -1.56 -16.58
CA ARG A 234 7.91 -1.89 -15.65
C ARG A 234 7.72 -1.14 -14.33
N PHE A 235 8.61 -1.39 -13.39
CA PHE A 235 8.71 -0.62 -12.17
C PHE A 235 10.07 0.07 -12.10
N GLY A 236 10.05 1.31 -11.62
CA GLY A 236 11.23 2.11 -11.32
C GLY A 236 11.31 2.41 -9.83
N VAL A 237 12.46 2.91 -9.42
CA VAL A 237 12.69 3.43 -8.08
C VAL A 237 13.33 4.81 -8.15
N ALA A 238 12.92 5.68 -7.23
CA ALA A 238 13.51 7.00 -7.06
C ALA A 238 13.84 7.24 -5.58
N PHE A 239 14.86 8.04 -5.33
CA PHE A 239 15.41 8.33 -4.00
C PHE A 239 15.40 9.82 -3.73
N ALA A 240 15.13 10.19 -2.47
CA ALA A 240 15.15 11.59 -2.06
C ALA A 240 15.67 11.75 -0.63
N PRO A 241 16.15 12.95 -0.25
CA PRO A 241 16.54 13.25 1.14
C PRO A 241 15.32 13.39 2.07
N SER A 242 14.12 13.55 1.52
CA SER A 242 12.88 13.65 2.29
C SER A 242 11.70 13.02 1.56
N PRO A 243 10.58 12.67 2.25
CA PRO A 243 9.39 12.14 1.60
C PRO A 243 8.72 13.07 0.58
N THR A 244 9.00 14.35 0.61
CA THR A 244 8.49 15.33 -0.36
C THR A 244 9.47 15.64 -1.51
N GLY A 245 10.59 14.91 -1.58
CA GLY A 245 11.57 15.09 -2.63
C GLY A 245 12.68 16.10 -2.30
N PRO A 246 13.41 16.58 -3.31
CA PRO A 246 13.30 16.17 -4.72
C PRO A 246 13.79 14.74 -4.95
N PHE A 247 13.06 13.98 -5.80
CA PHE A 247 13.40 12.61 -6.13
C PHE A 247 14.34 12.53 -7.33
N THR A 248 15.38 11.70 -7.19
CA THR A 248 16.25 11.28 -8.28
C THR A 248 15.92 9.86 -8.68
N LYS A 249 15.56 9.64 -9.94
CA LYS A 249 15.21 8.35 -10.50
C LYS A 249 16.45 7.48 -10.67
N TYR A 250 16.31 6.18 -10.42
CA TYR A 250 17.28 5.18 -10.83
C TYR A 250 17.01 4.81 -12.29
N GLU A 251 18.05 4.67 -13.08
CA GLU A 251 17.95 4.52 -14.53
C GLU A 251 17.41 3.17 -14.98
N GLN A 252 17.66 2.12 -14.20
CA GLN A 252 17.25 0.76 -14.57
C GLN A 252 15.90 0.40 -13.95
N PRO A 253 15.07 -0.40 -14.63
CA PRO A 253 13.87 -0.98 -14.04
C PRO A 253 14.23 -1.94 -12.92
N ILE A 254 13.30 -2.07 -11.96
CA ILE A 254 13.35 -3.03 -10.86
C ILE A 254 12.27 -4.11 -11.03
N PHE A 255 12.31 -5.18 -10.24
CA PHE A 255 11.39 -6.33 -10.30
C PHE A 255 11.42 -7.06 -11.66
N GLU A 256 12.52 -6.97 -12.37
CA GLU A 256 12.72 -7.69 -13.64
C GLU A 256 13.20 -9.12 -13.38
N VAL A 257 12.83 -10.03 -14.29
CA VAL A 257 13.35 -11.39 -14.36
C VAL A 257 14.11 -11.55 -15.66
N HIS A 258 15.39 -11.89 -15.56
CA HIS A 258 16.31 -11.96 -16.71
C HIS A 258 16.37 -13.38 -17.28
N ASP A 259 15.23 -13.92 -17.70
CA ASP A 259 15.09 -15.25 -18.31
C ASP A 259 14.95 -15.23 -19.85
N GLY A 260 15.15 -14.05 -20.46
CA GLY A 260 15.01 -13.83 -21.89
C GLY A 260 13.57 -13.63 -22.37
N ALA A 261 12.56 -13.84 -21.51
CA ALA A 261 11.18 -13.61 -21.85
C ALA A 261 10.86 -12.11 -21.93
N LYS A 262 10.01 -11.74 -22.89
CA LYS A 262 9.57 -10.34 -23.11
C LYS A 262 8.14 -10.15 -22.62
N GLU A 263 7.92 -10.38 -21.34
CA GLU A 263 6.60 -10.19 -20.75
C GLU A 263 6.18 -8.71 -20.83
N TRP A 264 4.90 -8.47 -21.07
CA TRP A 264 4.37 -7.11 -21.09
C TRP A 264 4.46 -6.45 -19.69
N MET A 265 4.26 -7.24 -18.63
CA MET A 265 4.38 -6.82 -17.25
C MET A 265 4.67 -8.06 -16.37
N VAL A 266 5.72 -8.01 -15.56
CA VAL A 266 6.09 -9.11 -14.64
C VAL A 266 5.47 -8.91 -13.26
N ALA A 267 5.64 -7.73 -12.69
CA ALA A 267 5.12 -7.36 -11.36
C ALA A 267 4.12 -6.21 -11.47
N GLU A 268 3.21 -6.09 -10.49
CA GLU A 268 2.30 -4.96 -10.37
C GLU A 268 2.00 -4.65 -8.89
N ASP A 269 1.55 -3.41 -8.62
CA ASP A 269 1.00 -2.97 -7.35
C ASP A 269 1.93 -3.20 -6.15
N PRO A 270 3.10 -2.58 -6.09
CA PRO A 270 4.00 -2.76 -4.97
C PRO A 270 3.45 -2.14 -3.68
N TYR A 271 3.73 -2.79 -2.57
CA TYR A 271 3.77 -2.21 -1.23
C TYR A 271 5.17 -2.42 -0.68
N ILE A 272 5.82 -1.38 -0.18
CA ILE A 272 7.19 -1.47 0.32
C ILE A 272 7.30 -0.99 1.76
N TRP A 273 8.21 -1.59 2.53
CA TRP A 273 8.56 -1.14 3.87
C TRP A 273 10.03 -1.40 4.16
N ASN A 274 10.57 -0.67 5.13
CA ASN A 274 11.91 -0.90 5.66
C ASN A 274 11.81 -1.56 7.04
N ASP A 275 12.64 -2.55 7.28
CA ASP A 275 12.85 -3.12 8.61
C ASP A 275 14.33 -3.45 8.80
N LYS A 276 14.97 -2.80 9.78
CA LYS A 276 16.38 -2.99 10.16
C LYS A 276 17.37 -2.99 8.97
N GLY A 277 17.22 -2.02 8.10
CA GLY A 277 18.13 -1.81 6.96
C GLY A 277 17.87 -2.70 5.75
N MET A 278 16.87 -3.58 5.83
CA MET A 278 16.38 -4.34 4.68
C MET A 278 15.07 -3.71 4.18
N ILE A 279 14.94 -3.63 2.88
CA ILE A 279 13.74 -3.15 2.20
C ILE A 279 12.99 -4.36 1.67
N TYR A 280 11.72 -4.45 1.98
CA TYR A 280 10.82 -5.50 1.57
C TYR A 280 9.77 -4.95 0.62
N ALA A 281 9.32 -5.77 -0.30
CA ALA A 281 8.18 -5.47 -1.16
C ALA A 281 7.22 -6.65 -1.22
N ILE A 282 5.93 -6.38 -1.16
CA ILE A 282 4.89 -7.29 -1.63
C ILE A 282 4.41 -6.74 -2.97
N VAL A 283 4.48 -7.57 -4.00
CA VAL A 283 4.02 -7.23 -5.35
C VAL A 283 3.04 -8.28 -5.85
N ARG A 284 2.13 -7.91 -6.74
CA ARG A 284 1.37 -8.89 -7.51
C ARG A 284 2.27 -9.48 -8.59
N ASP A 285 2.48 -10.78 -8.56
CA ASP A 285 3.22 -11.56 -9.55
C ASP A 285 2.31 -11.85 -10.75
N VAL A 286 2.34 -10.96 -11.75
CA VAL A 286 1.35 -10.96 -12.84
C VAL A 286 1.38 -12.24 -13.65
N VAL A 287 2.57 -12.77 -13.91
CA VAL A 287 2.80 -13.92 -14.77
C VAL A 287 3.39 -15.14 -14.08
N GLY A 288 3.50 -15.10 -12.74
CA GLY A 288 3.98 -16.22 -11.93
C GLY A 288 5.48 -16.43 -11.93
N LYS A 289 6.28 -15.43 -12.30
CA LYS A 289 7.75 -15.56 -12.38
C LYS A 289 8.44 -15.71 -11.02
N PHE A 290 7.86 -15.15 -9.96
CA PHE A 290 8.42 -15.20 -8.60
C PHE A 290 7.85 -16.36 -7.77
N THR A 291 6.56 -16.69 -7.98
CA THR A 291 5.81 -17.60 -7.12
C THR A 291 5.40 -18.91 -7.77
N GLY A 292 5.47 -18.99 -9.10
CA GLY A 292 4.89 -20.07 -9.89
C GLY A 292 3.35 -20.03 -9.99
N ASP A 293 2.71 -18.91 -9.54
CA ASP A 293 1.26 -18.76 -9.47
C ASP A 293 0.87 -17.37 -9.97
N SER A 294 0.41 -17.30 -11.23
CA SER A 294 0.05 -16.03 -11.88
C SER A 294 -1.08 -15.32 -11.12
N GLY A 295 -0.81 -14.07 -10.72
CA GLY A 295 -1.72 -13.25 -9.94
C GLY A 295 -1.57 -13.41 -8.41
N ALA A 296 -0.71 -14.29 -7.92
CA ALA A 296 -0.35 -14.38 -6.52
C ALA A 296 0.42 -13.13 -6.05
N TRP A 297 0.51 -12.94 -4.74
CA TRP A 297 1.40 -11.92 -4.18
C TRP A 297 2.76 -12.53 -3.83
N ALA A 298 3.80 -11.82 -4.26
CA ALA A 298 5.19 -12.22 -4.05
C ALA A 298 5.90 -11.31 -3.05
N LEU A 299 6.69 -11.90 -2.14
CA LEU A 299 7.64 -11.20 -1.28
C LEU A 299 8.98 -11.06 -2.00
N LEU A 300 9.44 -9.84 -2.16
CA LEU A 300 10.76 -9.50 -2.65
C LEU A 300 11.54 -8.75 -1.58
N VAL A 301 12.87 -8.85 -1.61
CA VAL A 301 13.77 -8.23 -0.64
C VAL A 301 14.91 -7.50 -1.35
N SER A 302 15.34 -6.39 -0.76
CA SER A 302 16.43 -5.56 -1.27
C SER A 302 17.23 -4.94 -0.14
N LYS A 303 18.54 -4.74 -0.34
CA LYS A 303 19.42 -3.99 0.58
C LYS A 303 19.48 -2.50 0.25
N ASP A 304 19.24 -2.12 -0.99
CA ASP A 304 19.49 -0.77 -1.50
C ASP A 304 18.29 -0.13 -2.20
N GLY A 305 17.23 -0.91 -2.46
CA GLY A 305 16.04 -0.53 -3.22
C GLY A 305 16.19 -0.64 -4.74
N LYS A 306 17.36 -1.03 -5.25
CA LYS A 306 17.65 -1.17 -6.68
C LYS A 306 17.63 -2.62 -7.13
N GLU A 307 18.36 -3.48 -6.42
CA GLU A 307 18.41 -4.91 -6.67
C GLU A 307 17.41 -5.63 -5.78
N TRP A 308 16.53 -6.42 -6.39
CA TRP A 308 15.46 -7.13 -5.70
C TRP A 308 15.51 -8.62 -5.99
N LEU A 309 15.45 -9.40 -4.94
CA LEU A 309 15.45 -10.86 -5.01
C LEU A 309 14.16 -11.40 -4.39
N PRO A 310 13.61 -12.51 -4.90
CA PRO A 310 12.55 -13.22 -4.20
C PRO A 310 13.02 -13.65 -2.81
N GLY A 311 12.14 -13.54 -1.81
CA GLY A 311 12.36 -14.17 -0.51
C GLY A 311 12.46 -15.70 -0.67
N LYS A 312 12.98 -16.41 0.35
CA LYS A 312 13.08 -17.88 0.34
C LYS A 312 11.73 -18.55 0.14
N PHE A 313 10.67 -17.97 0.69
CA PHE A 313 9.27 -18.37 0.52
C PHE A 313 8.52 -17.21 -0.12
N PRO A 314 8.63 -17.03 -1.46
CA PRO A 314 8.15 -15.82 -2.09
C PRO A 314 6.63 -15.69 -2.14
N LYS A 315 5.87 -16.79 -2.11
CA LYS A 315 4.42 -16.74 -2.21
C LYS A 315 3.78 -16.29 -0.89
N VAL A 316 3.21 -15.08 -0.88
CA VAL A 316 2.53 -14.48 0.28
C VAL A 316 1.05 -14.86 0.30
N ILE A 317 0.33 -14.61 -0.78
CA ILE A 317 -1.08 -14.98 -0.96
C ILE A 317 -1.21 -15.65 -2.33
N PRO A 318 -1.86 -16.82 -2.43
CA PRO A 318 -2.12 -17.44 -3.72
C PRO A 318 -3.08 -16.59 -4.56
N SER A 319 -3.10 -16.79 -5.87
CA SER A 319 -4.03 -16.12 -6.79
C SER A 319 -5.51 -16.34 -6.44
N ARG A 320 -5.79 -17.40 -5.67
CA ARG A 320 -7.12 -17.71 -5.10
C ARG A 320 -6.98 -17.95 -3.60
N PHE A 321 -7.35 -16.96 -2.79
CA PHE A 321 -7.35 -17.08 -1.34
C PHE A 321 -8.60 -17.83 -0.82
N LEU A 322 -8.58 -18.24 0.44
CA LEU A 322 -9.68 -18.95 1.08
C LEU A 322 -10.53 -17.99 1.92
N TRP A 323 -11.85 -18.13 1.80
CA TRP A 323 -12.80 -17.58 2.74
C TRP A 323 -12.94 -18.47 3.99
N GLU A 324 -13.53 -17.95 5.06
CA GLU A 324 -13.71 -18.67 6.33
C GLU A 324 -14.53 -19.96 6.22
N ASP A 325 -15.36 -20.11 5.21
CA ASP A 325 -16.12 -21.34 4.91
C ASP A 325 -15.32 -22.36 4.08
N GLY A 326 -14.05 -22.09 3.78
CA GLY A 326 -13.17 -22.93 2.95
C GLY A 326 -13.36 -22.74 1.44
N SER A 327 -14.29 -21.91 1.00
CA SER A 327 -14.47 -21.62 -0.42
C SER A 327 -13.30 -20.77 -0.96
N LYS A 328 -12.95 -20.98 -2.24
CA LYS A 328 -11.93 -20.18 -2.93
C LYS A 328 -12.54 -18.88 -3.46
N SER A 329 -11.77 -17.81 -3.43
CA SER A 329 -12.14 -16.55 -4.08
C SER A 329 -12.34 -16.72 -5.59
N ILE A 330 -13.23 -15.91 -6.18
CA ILE A 330 -13.48 -15.93 -7.64
C ILE A 330 -12.40 -15.21 -8.44
N GLY A 331 -11.63 -14.35 -7.81
CA GLY A 331 -10.54 -13.54 -8.37
C GLY A 331 -9.37 -13.45 -7.42
N GLN A 332 -8.33 -12.81 -7.90
CA GLN A 332 -7.13 -12.47 -7.14
C GLN A 332 -7.32 -11.17 -6.34
N LEU A 333 -6.47 -10.98 -5.33
CA LEU A 333 -6.30 -9.68 -4.68
C LEU A 333 -5.33 -8.82 -5.49
N GLU A 334 -5.59 -7.52 -5.51
CA GLU A 334 -4.72 -6.50 -6.08
C GLU A 334 -4.39 -5.45 -5.02
N ARG A 335 -3.37 -4.61 -5.26
CA ARG A 335 -3.02 -3.49 -4.38
C ARG A 335 -2.71 -3.90 -2.94
N PRO A 336 -1.66 -4.71 -2.72
CA PRO A 336 -1.28 -5.11 -1.38
C PRO A 336 -0.97 -3.91 -0.47
N CYS A 337 -1.36 -4.04 0.80
CA CYS A 337 -0.91 -3.19 1.88
C CYS A 337 -0.74 -4.07 3.13
N LEU A 338 0.40 -3.97 3.80
CA LEU A 338 0.67 -4.68 5.05
C LEU A 338 0.44 -3.74 6.23
N TYR A 339 -0.39 -4.15 7.16
CA TYR A 339 -0.51 -3.50 8.46
C TYR A 339 0.23 -4.32 9.52
N SER A 340 1.17 -3.67 10.19
CA SER A 340 1.92 -4.23 11.33
C SER A 340 1.67 -3.38 12.57
N GLU A 341 1.57 -4.02 13.73
CA GLU A 341 1.47 -3.34 15.02
C GLU A 341 2.67 -3.69 15.88
N ASN A 342 3.42 -2.69 16.29
CA ASN A 342 4.70 -2.86 16.99
C ASN A 342 5.68 -3.77 16.22
N GLY A 343 5.76 -3.61 14.90
CA GLY A 343 6.58 -4.43 14.00
C GLY A 343 6.00 -5.82 13.68
N ILE A 344 4.94 -6.27 14.36
CA ILE A 344 4.33 -7.59 14.14
C ILE A 344 3.27 -7.48 13.05
N PRO A 345 3.36 -8.25 11.95
CA PRO A 345 2.35 -8.28 10.91
C PRO A 345 1.01 -8.78 11.46
N LYS A 346 -0.07 -8.08 11.16
CA LYS A 346 -1.42 -8.36 11.64
C LYS A 346 -2.41 -8.63 10.55
N PHE A 347 -2.36 -7.82 9.49
CA PHE A 347 -3.28 -7.93 8.36
C PHE A 347 -2.59 -7.56 7.06
N LEU A 348 -2.96 -8.27 6.01
CA LEU A 348 -2.78 -7.81 4.64
C LEU A 348 -4.10 -7.24 4.13
N PHE A 349 -4.04 -6.13 3.43
CA PHE A 349 -5.20 -5.54 2.77
C PHE A 349 -5.02 -5.64 1.27
N GLY A 350 -6.12 -5.89 0.57
CA GLY A 350 -6.12 -5.95 -0.88
C GLY A 350 -7.45 -5.52 -1.46
N ALA A 351 -7.40 -5.01 -2.68
CA ALA A 351 -8.57 -4.73 -3.48
C ALA A 351 -9.08 -6.01 -4.14
N TYR A 352 -10.39 -6.19 -4.18
CA TYR A 352 -11.03 -7.41 -4.65
C TYR A 352 -12.29 -7.12 -5.45
N GLY A 353 -12.41 -7.76 -6.62
CA GLY A 353 -13.64 -7.78 -7.38
C GLY A 353 -14.59 -8.87 -6.88
N LEU A 354 -15.81 -8.48 -6.49
CA LEU A 354 -16.85 -9.40 -6.03
C LEU A 354 -17.57 -10.11 -7.18
N THR A 355 -17.36 -9.64 -8.41
CA THR A 355 -17.88 -10.22 -9.65
C THR A 355 -16.75 -10.45 -10.64
N LYS A 356 -16.95 -11.29 -11.65
CA LYS A 356 -15.95 -11.52 -12.71
C LYS A 356 -15.68 -10.25 -13.52
N GLU A 357 -16.70 -9.45 -13.74
CA GLU A 357 -16.67 -8.19 -14.48
C GLU A 357 -16.08 -7.04 -13.66
N ARG A 358 -15.90 -7.23 -12.33
CA ARG A 358 -15.41 -6.23 -11.37
C ARG A 358 -16.27 -4.96 -11.30
N ASP A 359 -17.54 -5.08 -11.61
CA ASP A 359 -18.52 -3.98 -11.51
C ASP A 359 -18.86 -3.67 -10.05
N ILE A 360 -18.63 -4.63 -9.14
CA ILE A 360 -18.71 -4.47 -7.69
C ILE A 360 -17.35 -4.82 -7.07
N THR A 361 -16.78 -3.88 -6.32
CA THR A 361 -15.46 -4.04 -5.74
C THR A 361 -15.41 -3.66 -4.26
N CYS A 362 -14.42 -4.17 -3.53
CA CYS A 362 -14.21 -3.93 -2.12
C CYS A 362 -12.73 -3.95 -1.75
N ASN A 363 -12.40 -3.52 -0.54
CA ASN A 363 -11.15 -3.90 0.12
C ASN A 363 -11.40 -5.04 1.09
N VAL A 364 -10.43 -5.95 1.19
CA VAL A 364 -10.47 -7.14 2.03
C VAL A 364 -9.31 -7.07 3.03
N ALA A 365 -9.60 -7.34 4.31
CA ALA A 365 -8.58 -7.51 5.35
C ALA A 365 -8.32 -9.01 5.59
N VAL A 366 -7.15 -9.48 5.17
CA VAL A 366 -6.69 -10.86 5.32
C VAL A 366 -5.92 -11.00 6.63
N PRO A 367 -6.38 -11.81 7.60
CA PRO A 367 -5.70 -11.95 8.88
C PRO A 367 -4.35 -12.67 8.73
N LEU A 368 -3.38 -12.23 9.53
CA LEU A 368 -2.09 -12.88 9.69
C LEU A 368 -1.94 -13.38 11.13
N GLN A 369 -1.57 -14.63 11.30
CA GLN A 369 -1.24 -15.20 12.59
C GLN A 369 0.24 -15.58 12.61
N VAL A 370 1.03 -14.83 13.37
CA VAL A 370 2.42 -15.20 13.64
C VAL A 370 2.40 -16.44 14.51
N GLY A 371 3.11 -17.50 14.10
CA GLY A 371 3.19 -18.77 14.83
C GLY A 371 3.57 -18.57 16.30
N LYS A 372 3.05 -19.43 17.16
CA LYS A 372 3.33 -19.41 18.60
C LYS A 372 4.78 -19.79 18.91
#